data_0edee41f3b2e2f83c7963dd54fd8ec2b
#
_entry.id   0edee41f3b2e2f83c7963dd54fd8ec2b
#
_cell.length_a   1.000
_cell.length_b   1.000
_cell.length_c   1.000
_cell.angle_alpha   90.00
_cell.angle_beta   90.00
_cell.angle_gamma   90.00
#
_symmetry.space_group_name_H-M   'P 1'
#
loop_
_entity.id
_entity.type
_entity.pdbx_description
1 polymer ?
#
loop_
_entity_poly.entity_id
_entity_poly.type
_entity_poly.pdbx_seq_one_letter_code
_entity_poly.pdbx_strand_id
1 'polypeptide(L)'
;EDVENILLRLIQAADWDIPKAEQGIIYIDELDKIARKEGVNRSITRDVSGEGVQQELLKIIEGCVANVPPQGGRKHPHQEFLQINTKNVLFICGGAFEGLEDIVSRRITYSGSQMGFLSGSRYKTESDNNVMNYVTPEDLLEYGFIPEWVGRLPVVTSLEHLDRDALIRVLVEPK
;
A
#
# COMPACT_ATOMS: atom_id res chain seq x y z
N GLU A 1 0.39 -0.86 14.93
CA GLU A 1 1.20 0.26 15.45
C GLU A 1 0.43 1.56 15.26
N ASP A 2 0.46 2.45 16.23
CA ASP A 2 -0.17 3.75 16.11
C ASP A 2 0.53 4.58 15.03
N VAL A 3 -0.22 5.30 14.23
CA VAL A 3 0.30 6.16 13.15
C VAL A 3 1.30 7.19 13.68
N GLU A 4 1.12 7.65 14.92
CA GLU A 4 2.06 8.55 15.62
C GLU A 4 3.46 7.92 15.77
N ASN A 5 3.56 6.59 15.93
CA ASN A 5 4.84 5.88 16.02
C ASN A 5 5.59 5.84 14.67
N ILE A 6 4.87 5.80 13.56
CA ILE A 6 5.48 5.87 12.22
C ILE A 6 6.19 7.21 12.06
N LEU A 7 5.51 8.30 12.42
CA LEU A 7 6.08 9.65 12.35
C LEU A 7 7.21 9.86 13.35
N LEU A 8 7.11 9.27 14.55
CA LEU A 8 8.20 9.31 15.52
C LEU A 8 9.47 8.66 15.00
N ARG A 9 9.37 7.49 14.34
CA ARG A 9 10.51 6.82 13.71
C ARG A 9 11.13 7.67 12.60
N LEU A 10 10.30 8.37 11.80
CA LEU A 10 10.79 9.30 10.78
C LEU A 10 11.60 10.45 11.40
N ILE A 11 11.09 11.06 12.48
CA ILE A 11 11.77 12.13 13.22
C ILE A 11 13.08 11.63 13.82
N GLN A 12 13.09 10.43 14.42
CA GLN A 12 14.30 9.80 14.95
C GLN A 12 15.34 9.52 13.85
N ALA A 13 14.91 9.02 12.69
CA ALA A 13 15.80 8.77 11.55
C ALA A 13 16.40 10.07 10.96
N ALA A 14 15.75 11.20 11.19
CA ALA A 14 16.22 12.53 10.81
C ALA A 14 17.07 13.20 11.92
N ASP A 15 17.48 12.47 12.96
CA ASP A 15 18.23 13.00 14.10
C ASP A 15 17.50 14.14 14.84
N TRP A 16 16.16 14.05 14.95
CA TRP A 16 15.26 15.03 15.56
C TRP A 16 15.18 16.38 14.81
N ASP A 17 15.72 16.45 13.60
CA ASP A 17 15.59 17.59 12.70
C ASP A 17 14.25 17.55 11.97
N ILE A 18 13.26 18.33 12.45
CA ILE A 18 11.89 18.33 11.91
C ILE A 18 11.87 18.77 10.43
N PRO A 19 12.53 19.85 10.00
CA PRO A 19 12.60 20.23 8.59
C PRO A 19 13.15 19.13 7.68
N LYS A 20 14.12 18.35 8.16
CA LYS A 20 14.68 17.20 7.44
C LYS A 20 13.68 16.04 7.40
N ALA A 21 13.00 15.76 8.52
CA ALA A 21 11.98 14.72 8.60
C ALA A 21 10.81 14.98 7.64
N GLU A 22 10.38 16.23 7.50
CA GLU A 22 9.30 16.64 6.60
C GLU A 22 9.58 16.43 5.10
N GLN A 23 10.82 16.16 4.73
CA GLN A 23 11.26 15.80 3.37
C GLN A 23 11.70 14.33 3.29
N GLY A 24 11.34 13.54 4.25
CA GLY A 24 11.74 12.15 4.36
C GLY A 24 10.88 11.20 3.53
N ILE A 25 11.23 9.92 3.62
CA ILE A 25 10.54 8.82 2.94
C ILE A 25 10.06 7.83 4.01
N ILE A 26 8.80 7.44 3.92
CA ILE A 26 8.21 6.39 4.74
C ILE A 26 7.89 5.21 3.83
N TYR A 27 8.49 4.06 4.13
CA TYR A 27 8.14 2.79 3.49
C TYR A 27 7.23 1.98 4.43
N ILE A 28 6.05 1.61 3.92
CA ILE A 28 5.08 0.77 4.62
C ILE A 28 5.03 -0.58 3.90
N ASP A 29 5.46 -1.63 4.59
CA ASP A 29 5.40 -2.99 4.07
C ASP A 29 4.11 -3.70 4.49
N GLU A 30 3.81 -4.82 3.82
CA GLU A 30 2.64 -5.66 4.09
C GLU A 30 1.30 -4.90 4.02
N LEU A 31 1.19 -3.92 3.12
CA LEU A 31 -0.01 -3.10 3.00
C LEU A 31 -1.26 -3.95 2.67
N ASP A 32 -1.11 -5.05 1.96
CA ASP A 32 -2.17 -6.00 1.64
C ASP A 32 -2.88 -6.57 2.88
N LYS A 33 -2.23 -6.54 4.06
CA LYS A 33 -2.82 -7.03 5.33
C LYS A 33 -3.90 -6.12 5.89
N ILE A 34 -3.94 -4.85 5.49
CA ILE A 34 -4.99 -3.91 5.90
C ILE A 34 -6.15 -3.82 4.92
N ALA A 35 -6.08 -4.52 3.78
CA ALA A 35 -7.19 -4.64 2.86
C ALA A 35 -8.35 -5.43 3.50
N ARG A 36 -9.58 -5.04 3.21
CA ARG A 36 -10.76 -5.80 3.63
C ARG A 36 -10.75 -7.17 2.96
N LYS A 37 -10.69 -8.23 3.74
CA LYS A 37 -10.98 -9.56 3.22
C LYS A 37 -12.51 -9.77 3.28
N GLU A 38 -13.19 -9.74 2.15
CA GLU A 38 -14.56 -10.23 2.07
C GLU A 38 -14.55 -11.75 2.27
N GLY A 39 -14.64 -12.17 3.53
CA GLY A 39 -14.86 -13.58 3.86
C GLY A 39 -16.29 -13.99 3.55
N VAL A 40 -16.48 -15.21 3.06
CA VAL A 40 -17.78 -15.88 2.74
C VAL A 40 -18.71 -15.98 3.97
N ASN A 41 -18.24 -15.70 5.16
CA ASN A 41 -19.03 -15.57 6.36
C ASN A 41 -19.25 -14.10 6.69
N ARG A 42 -20.37 -13.54 6.27
CA ARG A 42 -20.98 -12.35 6.87
C ARG A 42 -21.38 -12.65 8.33
N SER A 43 -20.41 -12.91 9.16
CA SER A 43 -20.56 -12.79 10.60
C SER A 43 -20.78 -11.31 10.88
N ILE A 44 -21.83 -10.99 11.63
CA ILE A 44 -22.36 -9.66 11.96
C ILE A 44 -21.34 -8.80 12.76
N THR A 45 -20.15 -9.28 13.00
CA THR A 45 -19.02 -8.52 13.50
C THR A 45 -18.39 -7.81 12.31
N ARG A 46 -18.80 -6.55 12.13
CA ARG A 46 -18.13 -5.54 11.31
C ARG A 46 -16.64 -5.68 11.55
N ASP A 47 -15.88 -6.13 10.55
CA ASP A 47 -14.42 -6.17 10.63
C ASP A 47 -13.91 -4.71 10.58
N VAL A 48 -13.91 -4.10 11.77
CA VAL A 48 -13.59 -2.68 11.96
C VAL A 48 -12.07 -2.46 11.85
N SER A 49 -11.28 -3.54 11.86
CA SER A 49 -9.83 -3.44 11.97
C SER A 49 -9.16 -2.95 10.69
N GLY A 50 -9.49 -3.49 9.53
CA GLY A 50 -8.84 -3.13 8.27
C GLY A 50 -9.19 -1.73 7.79
N GLU A 51 -10.47 -1.36 7.73
CA GLU A 51 -10.91 -0.03 7.29
C GLU A 51 -10.45 1.08 8.24
N GLY A 52 -10.53 0.84 9.55
CA GLY A 52 -10.08 1.81 10.55
C GLY A 52 -8.59 2.12 10.42
N VAL A 53 -7.75 1.11 10.17
CA VAL A 53 -6.31 1.30 9.93
C VAL A 53 -6.06 2.06 8.64
N GLN A 54 -6.79 1.74 7.56
CA GLN A 54 -6.70 2.49 6.31
C GLN A 54 -7.04 3.97 6.52
N GLN A 55 -8.11 4.28 7.25
CA GLN A 55 -8.54 5.65 7.54
C GLN A 55 -7.53 6.41 8.40
N GLU A 56 -6.90 5.76 9.39
CA GLU A 56 -5.88 6.38 10.22
C GLU A 56 -4.60 6.70 9.42
N LEU A 57 -4.15 5.78 8.57
CA LEU A 57 -3.01 6.02 7.69
C LEU A 57 -3.29 7.11 6.65
N LEU A 58 -4.52 7.20 6.14
CA LEU A 58 -4.91 8.26 5.21
C LEU A 58 -4.66 9.65 5.77
N LYS A 59 -4.88 9.88 7.06
CA LYS A 59 -4.68 11.19 7.68
C LYS A 59 -3.26 11.72 7.46
N ILE A 60 -2.25 10.86 7.57
CA ILE A 60 -0.86 11.26 7.34
C ILE A 60 -0.48 11.31 5.86
N ILE A 61 -1.07 10.47 5.03
CA ILE A 61 -0.82 10.43 3.58
C ILE A 61 -1.45 11.64 2.88
N GLU A 62 -2.60 12.11 3.35
CA GLU A 62 -3.27 13.31 2.82
C GLU A 62 -2.50 14.61 3.07
N GLY A 63 -1.56 14.58 3.99
CA GLY A 63 -0.79 15.73 4.42
C GLY A 63 -1.49 16.49 5.56
N CYS A 64 -0.97 16.36 6.76
CA CYS A 64 -1.46 17.05 7.95
C CYS A 64 -0.30 17.53 8.81
N VAL A 65 -0.61 18.43 9.75
CA VAL A 65 0.29 18.72 10.87
C VAL A 65 -0.06 17.77 12.00
N ALA A 66 0.80 16.81 12.24
CA ALA A 66 0.64 15.81 13.29
C ALA A 66 1.41 16.21 14.55
N ASN A 67 0.82 15.92 15.72
CA ASN A 67 1.45 16.10 17.02
C ASN A 67 1.98 14.75 17.51
N VAL A 68 3.29 14.59 17.55
CA VAL A 68 3.97 13.33 17.89
C VAL A 68 4.57 13.41 19.29
N PRO A 69 4.21 12.50 20.20
CA PRO A 69 4.84 12.46 21.53
C PRO A 69 6.29 12.00 21.41
N PRO A 70 7.27 12.71 22.01
CA PRO A 70 8.70 12.40 21.84
C PRO A 70 9.15 11.08 22.47
N GLN A 71 8.35 10.47 23.33
CA GLN A 71 8.68 9.21 24.01
C GLN A 71 7.80 8.02 23.61
N GLY A 72 7.05 8.10 22.53
CA GLY A 72 6.19 7.01 22.07
C GLY A 72 5.41 6.32 23.20
N GLY A 73 4.13 6.41 23.26
CA GLY A 73 3.32 5.76 24.28
C GLY A 73 2.39 6.71 25.04
N ARG A 74 2.22 6.53 26.34
CA ARG A 74 1.20 7.22 27.14
C ARG A 74 1.35 8.75 27.09
N LYS A 75 0.29 9.42 26.64
CA LYS A 75 0.19 10.89 26.66
C LYS A 75 0.18 11.39 28.11
N HIS A 76 1.25 12.08 28.53
CA HIS A 76 1.27 12.76 29.82
C HIS A 76 0.75 14.21 29.65
N PRO A 77 -0.01 14.75 30.63
CA PRO A 77 -0.66 16.06 30.51
C PRO A 77 0.27 17.26 30.30
N HIS A 78 1.57 17.12 30.56
CA HIS A 78 2.57 18.19 30.48
C HIS A 78 3.69 17.88 29.46
N GLN A 79 3.47 16.94 28.54
CA GLN A 79 4.49 16.58 27.56
C GLN A 79 4.41 17.50 26.36
N GLU A 80 5.51 18.11 25.97
CA GLU A 80 5.62 18.85 24.70
C GLU A 80 5.55 17.88 23.52
N PHE A 81 4.65 18.16 22.59
CA PHE A 81 4.50 17.40 21.34
C PHE A 81 5.40 18.00 20.26
N LEU A 82 6.02 17.14 19.48
CA LEU A 82 6.70 17.54 18.27
C LEU A 82 5.66 17.68 17.14
N GLN A 83 5.68 18.82 16.47
CA GLN A 83 4.81 19.04 15.31
C GLN A 83 5.58 18.71 14.03
N ILE A 84 5.00 17.90 13.17
CA ILE A 84 5.53 17.53 11.86
C ILE A 84 4.47 17.68 10.79
N ASN A 85 4.81 18.32 9.68
CA ASN A 85 3.93 18.45 8.52
C ASN A 85 4.25 17.37 7.49
N THR A 86 3.31 16.46 7.25
CA THR A 86 3.52 15.31 6.36
C THR A 86 3.31 15.60 4.88
N LYS A 87 2.98 16.84 4.50
CA LYS A 87 2.64 17.22 3.12
C LYS A 87 3.72 16.89 2.09
N ASN A 88 4.99 16.98 2.48
CA ASN A 88 6.13 16.73 1.59
C ASN A 88 6.83 15.40 1.88
N VAL A 89 6.27 14.55 2.73
CA VAL A 89 6.77 13.21 3.01
C VAL A 89 6.36 12.29 1.86
N LEU A 90 7.29 11.54 1.32
CA LEU A 90 7.01 10.51 0.32
C LEU A 90 6.61 9.21 1.01
N PHE A 91 5.43 8.70 0.64
CA PHE A 91 4.96 7.39 1.10
C PHE A 91 5.14 6.35 0.00
N ILE A 92 5.83 5.27 0.32
CA ILE A 92 5.98 4.09 -0.54
C ILE A 92 5.33 2.92 0.19
N CYS A 93 4.33 2.32 -0.44
CA CYS A 93 3.56 1.23 0.14
C CYS A 93 3.79 -0.04 -0.66
N GLY A 94 4.20 -1.11 -0.02
CA GLY A 94 4.46 -2.40 -0.62
C GLY A 94 3.69 -3.54 0.04
N GLY A 95 3.57 -4.67 -0.66
CA GLY A 95 2.97 -5.89 -0.16
C GLY A 95 2.97 -7.00 -1.21
N ALA A 96 2.64 -8.21 -0.81
CA ALA A 96 2.56 -9.36 -1.70
C ALA A 96 1.28 -9.34 -2.56
N PHE A 97 0.20 -8.74 -2.07
CA PHE A 97 -1.10 -8.64 -2.74
C PHE A 97 -1.63 -9.98 -3.27
N GLU A 98 -1.53 -11.01 -2.43
CA GLU A 98 -1.92 -12.38 -2.77
C GLU A 98 -3.40 -12.43 -3.20
N GLY A 99 -3.67 -12.96 -4.40
CA GLY A 99 -5.00 -13.02 -5.01
C GLY A 99 -5.39 -11.82 -5.86
N LEU A 100 -4.62 -10.73 -5.90
CA LEU A 100 -4.87 -9.60 -6.79
C LEU A 100 -4.71 -10.00 -8.26
N GLU A 101 -3.78 -10.90 -8.56
CA GLU A 101 -3.57 -11.44 -9.90
C GLU A 101 -4.82 -12.11 -10.48
N ASP A 102 -5.59 -12.82 -9.64
CA ASP A 102 -6.85 -13.46 -10.06
C ASP A 102 -7.92 -12.41 -10.41
N ILE A 103 -7.97 -11.30 -9.68
CA ILE A 103 -8.90 -10.19 -9.93
C ILE A 103 -8.57 -9.56 -11.29
N VAL A 104 -7.31 -9.22 -11.52
CA VAL A 104 -6.84 -8.62 -12.78
C VAL A 104 -7.10 -9.56 -13.95
N SER A 105 -6.76 -10.85 -13.81
CA SER A 105 -6.97 -11.87 -14.85
C SER A 105 -8.44 -12.01 -15.23
N ARG A 106 -9.34 -12.03 -14.25
CA ARG A 106 -10.79 -12.06 -14.49
C ARG A 106 -11.23 -10.84 -15.27
N ARG A 107 -10.86 -9.63 -14.87
CA ARG A 107 -11.24 -8.39 -15.56
C ARG A 107 -10.77 -8.38 -17.01
N ILE A 108 -9.52 -8.77 -17.28
CA ILE A 108 -8.96 -8.83 -18.64
C ILE A 108 -9.73 -9.83 -19.49
N THR A 109 -10.05 -11.01 -18.96
CA THR A 109 -10.78 -12.06 -19.65
C THR A 109 -12.21 -11.63 -19.98
N TYR A 110 -12.92 -10.99 -19.05
CA TYR A 110 -14.28 -10.48 -19.29
C TYR A 110 -14.30 -9.35 -20.31
N SER A 111 -13.34 -8.44 -20.26
CA SER A 111 -13.23 -7.33 -21.22
C SER A 111 -12.98 -7.84 -22.65
N GLY A 112 -12.22 -8.90 -22.81
CA GLY A 112 -11.98 -9.54 -24.12
C GLY A 112 -13.19 -10.29 -24.69
N SER A 113 -14.14 -10.70 -23.84
CA SER A 113 -15.33 -11.47 -24.25
C SER A 113 -16.48 -10.62 -24.79
N GLN A 114 -16.48 -9.30 -24.59
CA GLN A 114 -17.57 -8.40 -25.00
C GLN A 114 -17.45 -7.87 -26.44
N MET A 115 -16.38 -8.13 -27.14
CA MET A 115 -16.24 -7.73 -28.55
C MET A 115 -16.37 -8.90 -29.52
N GLY A 116 -17.64 -9.25 -29.84
CA GLY A 116 -18.02 -9.87 -31.08
C GLY A 116 -17.64 -11.34 -31.31
N PHE A 117 -18.54 -12.06 -31.93
CA PHE A 117 -18.52 -13.47 -32.35
C PHE A 117 -17.28 -13.95 -33.16
N LEU A 118 -16.24 -13.16 -33.29
CA LEU A 118 -15.08 -13.44 -34.17
C LEU A 118 -13.72 -13.37 -33.46
N SER A 119 -13.62 -13.12 -32.16
CA SER A 119 -12.33 -13.13 -31.47
C SER A 119 -12.15 -14.35 -30.57
N GLY A 120 -12.37 -15.54 -31.15
CA GLY A 120 -11.72 -16.73 -30.64
C GLY A 120 -10.21 -16.50 -30.70
N SER A 121 -9.56 -16.58 -29.52
CA SER A 121 -8.13 -16.87 -29.45
C SER A 121 -7.14 -15.79 -29.90
N ARG A 122 -7.06 -14.62 -29.23
CA ARG A 122 -5.86 -13.77 -29.45
C ARG A 122 -5.37 -12.91 -28.27
N TYR A 123 -5.65 -13.27 -27.05
CA TYR A 123 -4.89 -12.73 -25.90
C TYR A 123 -4.29 -13.84 -25.05
N LYS A 124 -3.76 -14.89 -25.67
CA LYS A 124 -2.61 -15.62 -25.19
C LYS A 124 -1.39 -14.99 -25.85
N THR A 125 -1.01 -13.81 -25.40
CA THR A 125 0.35 -13.35 -25.61
C THR A 125 1.21 -14.13 -24.60
N GLU A 126 1.81 -15.18 -25.12
CA GLU A 126 2.79 -16.03 -24.43
C GLU A 126 4.07 -15.28 -23.99
N SER A 127 4.08 -13.96 -24.03
CA SER A 127 5.26 -13.14 -23.72
C SER A 127 5.08 -12.12 -22.58
N ASP A 128 3.87 -11.86 -22.09
CA ASP A 128 3.69 -11.00 -20.92
C ASP A 128 3.34 -11.84 -19.69
N ASN A 129 4.37 -12.43 -19.09
CA ASN A 129 4.25 -13.27 -17.90
C ASN A 129 3.87 -12.50 -16.61
N ASN A 130 3.54 -11.22 -16.71
CA ASN A 130 3.20 -10.43 -15.53
C ASN A 130 1.85 -9.70 -15.71
N VAL A 131 0.77 -10.42 -15.39
CA VAL A 131 -0.60 -9.87 -15.36
C VAL A 131 -0.70 -8.65 -14.45
N MET A 132 0.16 -8.56 -13.44
CA MET A 132 0.19 -7.45 -12.49
C MET A 132 0.57 -6.12 -13.12
N ASN A 133 1.17 -6.09 -14.32
CA ASN A 133 1.43 -4.85 -15.06
C ASN A 133 0.15 -4.14 -15.50
N TYR A 134 -0.98 -4.84 -15.50
CA TYR A 134 -2.29 -4.33 -15.90
C TYR A 134 -3.21 -3.99 -14.73
N VAL A 135 -2.67 -3.88 -13.50
CA VAL A 135 -3.44 -3.49 -12.32
C VAL A 135 -4.03 -2.10 -12.52
N THR A 136 -5.31 -1.97 -12.21
CA THR A 136 -6.05 -0.72 -12.24
C THR A 136 -6.56 -0.33 -10.85
N PRO A 137 -6.95 0.93 -10.63
CA PRO A 137 -7.57 1.35 -9.38
C PRO A 137 -8.78 0.51 -8.98
N GLU A 138 -9.59 0.08 -9.95
CA GLU A 138 -10.77 -0.75 -9.73
C GLU A 138 -10.42 -2.13 -9.15
N ASP A 139 -9.30 -2.72 -9.58
CA ASP A 139 -8.82 -4.00 -9.05
C ASP A 139 -8.44 -3.87 -7.57
N LEU A 140 -7.85 -2.75 -7.17
CA LEU A 140 -7.50 -2.46 -5.77
C LEU A 140 -8.75 -2.25 -4.90
N LEU A 141 -9.82 -1.63 -5.46
CA LEU A 141 -11.11 -1.53 -4.78
C LEU A 141 -11.73 -2.91 -4.58
N GLU A 142 -11.73 -3.77 -5.61
CA GLU A 142 -12.21 -5.15 -5.51
C GLU A 142 -11.38 -5.98 -4.53
N TYR A 143 -10.07 -5.71 -4.45
CA TYR A 143 -9.17 -6.36 -3.50
C TYR A 143 -9.47 -6.00 -2.03
N GLY A 144 -10.11 -4.85 -1.78
CA GLY A 144 -10.56 -4.44 -0.45
C GLY A 144 -9.99 -3.14 0.09
N PHE A 145 -9.35 -2.33 -0.76
CA PHE A 145 -8.97 -0.97 -0.39
C PHE A 145 -10.15 -0.02 -0.50
N ILE A 146 -10.20 1.00 0.36
CA ILE A 146 -11.23 2.03 0.28
C ILE A 146 -10.91 3.03 -0.86
N PRO A 147 -11.94 3.65 -1.49
CA PRO A 147 -11.74 4.56 -2.61
C PRO A 147 -10.81 5.73 -2.31
N GLU A 148 -10.87 6.27 -1.09
CA GLU A 148 -10.04 7.38 -0.63
C GLU A 148 -8.56 6.99 -0.64
N TRP A 149 -8.23 5.75 -0.24
CA TRP A 149 -6.89 5.21 -0.26
C TRP A 149 -6.32 5.14 -1.68
N VAL A 150 -7.08 4.54 -2.59
CA VAL A 150 -6.69 4.38 -3.99
C VAL A 150 -6.50 5.73 -4.67
N GLY A 151 -7.35 6.70 -4.35
CA GLY A 151 -7.24 8.07 -4.88
C GLY A 151 -6.01 8.84 -4.40
N ARG A 152 -5.43 8.47 -3.26
CA ARG A 152 -4.24 9.14 -2.69
C ARG A 152 -2.91 8.50 -3.09
N LEU A 153 -2.93 7.28 -3.59
CA LEU A 153 -1.77 6.56 -4.09
C LEU A 153 -1.90 6.32 -5.60
N PRO A 154 -1.78 7.37 -6.43
CA PRO A 154 -2.08 7.30 -7.86
C PRO A 154 -1.03 6.54 -8.67
N VAL A 155 0.17 6.35 -8.13
CA VAL A 155 1.25 5.62 -8.80
C VAL A 155 1.25 4.18 -8.32
N VAL A 156 0.86 3.27 -9.20
CA VAL A 156 0.87 1.83 -8.96
C VAL A 156 1.88 1.19 -9.89
N THR A 157 2.73 0.33 -9.33
CA THR A 157 3.71 -0.44 -10.11
C THR A 157 3.80 -1.85 -9.57
N SER A 158 4.08 -2.80 -10.44
CA SER A 158 4.37 -4.18 -10.08
C SER A 158 5.87 -4.45 -10.16
N LEU A 159 6.33 -5.42 -9.38
CA LEU A 159 7.68 -5.95 -9.49
C LEU A 159 7.65 -7.21 -10.37
N GLU A 160 8.68 -7.37 -11.17
CA GLU A 160 8.85 -8.56 -11.98
C GLU A 160 9.24 -9.76 -11.11
N HIS A 161 8.88 -10.96 -11.57
CA HIS A 161 9.33 -12.19 -10.94
C HIS A 161 10.86 -12.29 -11.02
N LEU A 162 11.47 -12.72 -9.91
CA LEU A 162 12.91 -12.94 -9.87
C LEU A 162 13.25 -14.18 -10.70
N ASP A 163 14.03 -14.01 -11.75
CA ASP A 163 14.62 -15.08 -12.49
C ASP A 163 15.77 -15.75 -11.69
N ARG A 164 16.32 -16.85 -12.22
CA ARG A 164 17.41 -17.59 -11.55
C ARG A 164 18.62 -16.68 -11.29
N ASP A 165 18.96 -15.82 -12.24
CA ASP A 165 20.16 -14.98 -12.15
C ASP A 165 19.94 -13.86 -11.13
N ALA A 166 18.75 -13.27 -11.07
CA ALA A 166 18.37 -12.32 -10.04
C ALA A 166 18.38 -12.95 -8.64
N LEU A 167 17.90 -14.19 -8.49
CA LEU A 167 17.96 -14.92 -7.22
C LEU A 167 19.41 -15.17 -6.77
N ILE A 168 20.31 -15.55 -7.68
CA ILE A 168 21.74 -15.72 -7.39
C ILE A 168 22.34 -14.37 -6.94
N ARG A 169 22.03 -13.27 -7.62
CA ARG A 169 22.50 -11.93 -7.25
C ARG A 169 22.02 -11.52 -5.85
N VAL A 170 20.77 -11.78 -5.51
CA VAL A 170 20.22 -11.52 -4.16
C VAL A 170 20.98 -12.29 -3.07
N LEU A 171 21.51 -13.47 -3.38
CA LEU A 171 22.30 -14.27 -2.43
C LEU A 171 23.76 -13.86 -2.32
N VAL A 172 24.35 -13.33 -3.40
CA VAL A 172 25.80 -13.08 -3.50
C VAL A 172 26.17 -11.62 -3.30
N GLU A 173 25.26 -10.68 -3.63
CA GLU A 173 25.52 -9.24 -3.62
C GLU A 173 25.05 -8.47 -2.36
N PRO A 174 24.47 -9.07 -1.29
CA PRO A 174 24.08 -8.29 -0.11
C PRO A 174 25.32 -7.69 0.56
N LYS A 175 25.20 -6.40 0.90
CA LYS A 175 26.17 -5.70 1.73
C LYS A 175 25.95 -5.99 3.19
#